data_631f95f04daea8926883052c985ac212
#
_entry.id   631f95f04daea8926883052c985ac212
#
_cell.length_a   1.000
_cell.length_b   1.000
_cell.length_c   1.000
_cell.angle_alpha   90.00
_cell.angle_beta   90.00
_cell.angle_gamma   90.00
#
_symmetry.space_group_name_H-M   'P 1'
#
loop_
_entity.id
_entity.type
_entity.pdbx_description
1 polymer ?
#
loop_
_entity_poly.entity_id
_entity_poly.type
_entity_poly.pdbx_seq_one_letter_code
_entity_poly.pdbx_strand_id
1 'polypeptide(L)'
;MDDQLFRLEMVPRMARTLQVKGAFVFSDNLDIRLPGRIASLLAEGKPTKTLRPSGMRFPYRLDFSCILFVETGRVDSVINTSSYRMNACSVLLVPSGAVLHSIEYQAGTRFLIIAWNSAQLFATMNSRSAHILRRAMVAPLHMPVSRERMSRYVQLLRITLHVASGGPEYYFQEDIIAGFAEMLSGGMAKMILEHQKAPEHTSRERFILDRFMDLVQKNCREHRDLAFYADALYLSPKYLSRIVSRVSGRRAVDLIRENVISEAQLLLSQGELNVQQVSHMLYFPNPSYFGRYYLKATGETPLAFQRRKQ
;
A
#
# COMPACT_ATOMS: atom_id res chain seq x y z
N MET A 1 -15.47 15.82 -7.45
CA MET A 1 -14.29 15.38 -8.22
C MET A 1 -13.79 14.10 -7.58
N ASP A 2 -14.14 12.96 -8.15
CA ASP A 2 -13.64 11.67 -7.64
C ASP A 2 -12.18 11.54 -8.09
N ASP A 3 -11.25 11.79 -7.17
CA ASP A 3 -9.86 11.37 -7.32
C ASP A 3 -9.84 9.90 -7.76
N GLN A 4 -8.89 9.48 -8.60
CA GLN A 4 -8.70 8.06 -8.96
C GLN A 4 -8.37 7.25 -7.70
N LEU A 5 -9.42 7.03 -6.91
CA LEU A 5 -9.36 6.36 -5.63
C LEU A 5 -9.72 4.89 -5.86
N PHE A 6 -8.78 4.01 -5.57
CA PHE A 6 -9.07 2.58 -5.56
C PHE A 6 -9.70 2.24 -4.22
N ARG A 7 -11.04 2.18 -4.22
CA ARG A 7 -11.83 1.94 -3.02
C ARG A 7 -11.85 0.45 -2.68
N LEU A 8 -11.93 0.17 -1.41
CA LEU A 8 -12.05 -1.19 -0.89
C LEU A 8 -13.19 -1.98 -1.58
N GLU A 9 -14.28 -1.31 -1.89
CA GLU A 9 -15.46 -1.86 -2.59
C GLU A 9 -15.17 -2.33 -4.03
N MET A 10 -14.07 -1.86 -4.64
CA MET A 10 -13.66 -2.25 -5.99
C MET A 10 -12.88 -3.57 -6.02
N VAL A 11 -12.29 -3.97 -4.89
CA VAL A 11 -11.50 -5.22 -4.78
C VAL A 11 -12.34 -6.46 -5.12
N PRO A 12 -13.64 -6.58 -4.69
CA PRO A 12 -14.50 -7.72 -5.03
C PRO A 12 -14.68 -7.99 -6.52
N ARG A 13 -14.55 -6.97 -7.36
CA ARG A 13 -14.74 -7.12 -8.82
C ARG A 13 -13.56 -7.77 -9.53
N MET A 14 -12.44 -7.97 -8.83
CA MET A 14 -11.16 -8.38 -9.42
C MET A 14 -10.78 -9.82 -9.11
N ALA A 15 -11.41 -10.44 -8.11
CA ALA A 15 -11.09 -11.78 -7.66
C ALA A 15 -12.27 -12.42 -6.92
N ARG A 16 -12.20 -13.72 -6.59
CA ARG A 16 -13.09 -14.28 -5.58
C ARG A 16 -12.89 -13.54 -4.28
N THR A 17 -13.89 -12.78 -3.89
CA THR A 17 -13.80 -11.89 -2.76
C THR A 17 -14.96 -12.16 -1.84
N LEU A 18 -14.66 -12.33 -0.57
CA LEU A 18 -15.63 -12.27 0.49
C LEU A 18 -15.63 -10.85 1.06
N GLN A 19 -16.75 -10.16 0.96
CA GLN A 19 -16.94 -8.88 1.62
C GLN A 19 -17.70 -9.11 2.91
N VAL A 20 -17.06 -8.84 4.03
CA VAL A 20 -17.72 -8.83 5.34
C VAL A 20 -18.02 -7.39 5.72
N LYS A 21 -19.22 -7.17 6.25
CA LYS A 21 -19.75 -5.86 6.63
C LYS A 21 -18.72 -5.09 7.47
N GLY A 22 -18.09 -4.13 6.86
CA GLY A 22 -17.34 -3.06 7.53
C GLY A 22 -15.82 -3.16 7.64
N ALA A 23 -15.16 -4.32 7.55
CA ALA A 23 -13.74 -4.37 7.94
C ALA A 23 -12.81 -5.16 7.03
N PHE A 24 -13.23 -6.26 6.41
CA PHE A 24 -12.32 -7.14 5.68
C PHE A 24 -12.81 -7.48 4.29
N VAL A 25 -11.90 -7.42 3.33
CA VAL A 25 -12.05 -8.02 2.03
C VAL A 25 -10.92 -9.01 1.85
N PHE A 26 -11.27 -10.25 1.55
CA PHE A 26 -10.30 -11.29 1.22
C PHE A 26 -10.36 -11.55 -0.27
N SER A 27 -9.20 -11.64 -0.90
CA SER A 27 -9.10 -11.95 -2.31
C SER A 27 -8.08 -13.05 -2.51
N ASP A 28 -8.50 -14.13 -3.15
CA ASP A 28 -7.64 -15.22 -3.60
C ASP A 28 -7.65 -15.23 -5.13
N ASN A 29 -6.50 -15.06 -5.76
CA ASN A 29 -6.39 -15.02 -7.21
C ASN A 29 -6.38 -16.39 -7.87
N LEU A 30 -6.60 -17.48 -7.12
CA LEU A 30 -6.67 -18.83 -7.67
C LEU A 30 -7.75 -19.01 -8.75
N ASP A 31 -8.73 -18.09 -8.80
CA ASP A 31 -9.82 -18.09 -9.76
C ASP A 31 -10.02 -16.76 -10.51
N ILE A 32 -8.99 -15.95 -10.69
CA ILE A 32 -9.09 -14.91 -11.70
C ILE A 32 -9.31 -15.66 -13.03
N ARG A 33 -10.55 -15.70 -13.49
CA ARG A 33 -10.87 -16.14 -14.86
C ARG A 33 -10.22 -15.12 -15.79
N LEU A 34 -9.02 -15.47 -16.24
CA LEU A 34 -8.35 -14.72 -17.28
C LEU A 34 -9.29 -14.65 -18.47
N PRO A 35 -9.49 -13.47 -19.11
CA PRO A 35 -10.24 -13.38 -20.34
C PRO A 35 -9.74 -14.46 -21.31
N GLY A 36 -10.62 -15.11 -22.05
CA GLY A 36 -10.32 -16.30 -22.86
C GLY A 36 -9.07 -16.20 -23.75
N ARG A 37 -8.71 -14.99 -24.23
CA ARG A 37 -7.45 -14.71 -24.94
C ARG A 37 -6.18 -14.94 -24.10
N ILE A 38 -6.22 -14.73 -22.80
CA ILE A 38 -5.07 -14.94 -21.91
C ILE A 38 -4.96 -16.43 -21.54
N ALA A 39 -6.10 -17.10 -21.35
CA ALA A 39 -6.13 -18.54 -21.12
C ALA A 39 -5.53 -19.31 -22.31
N SER A 40 -5.81 -18.90 -23.55
CA SER A 40 -5.22 -19.50 -24.76
C SER A 40 -3.71 -19.25 -24.88
N LEU A 41 -3.20 -18.09 -24.43
CA LEU A 41 -1.77 -17.79 -24.41
C LEU A 41 -1.01 -18.64 -23.37
N LEU A 42 -1.66 -19.02 -22.26
CA LEU A 42 -1.09 -19.92 -21.25
C LEU A 42 -1.03 -21.36 -21.76
N ALA A 43 -2.01 -21.79 -22.56
CA ALA A 43 -2.04 -23.13 -23.16
C ALA A 43 -0.94 -23.33 -24.23
N GLU A 44 -0.44 -22.27 -24.86
CA GLU A 44 0.53 -22.32 -25.93
C GLU A 44 2.01 -22.37 -25.50
N GLY A 45 2.32 -22.49 -24.20
CA GLY A 45 3.69 -22.66 -23.69
C GLY A 45 4.67 -21.53 -24.01
N LYS A 46 4.22 -20.36 -24.46
CA LYS A 46 5.08 -19.20 -24.74
C LYS A 46 5.60 -18.57 -23.44
N PRO A 47 6.85 -18.02 -23.42
CA PRO A 47 7.41 -17.38 -22.27
C PRO A 47 6.44 -16.28 -21.81
N THR A 48 5.97 -16.42 -20.59
CA THR A 48 4.85 -15.70 -20.02
C THR A 48 5.08 -14.22 -20.00
N LYS A 49 4.31 -13.49 -20.82
CA LYS A 49 4.17 -12.04 -20.68
C LYS A 49 3.63 -11.74 -19.26
N THR A 50 4.21 -10.74 -18.65
CA THR A 50 3.75 -10.16 -17.39
C THR A 50 2.28 -9.82 -17.49
N LEU A 51 1.47 -10.32 -16.58
CA LEU A 51 0.03 -10.06 -16.52
C LEU A 51 -0.21 -8.78 -15.70
N ARG A 52 -1.18 -8.00 -16.14
CA ARG A 52 -1.72 -6.85 -15.40
C ARG A 52 -3.19 -7.10 -15.11
N PRO A 53 -3.69 -6.68 -13.94
CA PRO A 53 -5.13 -6.74 -13.71
C PRO A 53 -5.88 -6.02 -14.83
N SER A 54 -6.81 -6.72 -15.49
CA SER A 54 -7.56 -6.16 -16.61
C SER A 54 -8.52 -5.08 -16.12
N GLY A 55 -8.58 -3.96 -16.86
CA GLY A 55 -9.50 -2.87 -16.56
C GLY A 55 -8.99 -1.81 -15.59
N MET A 56 -7.79 -1.97 -15.03
CA MET A 56 -7.18 -0.95 -14.17
C MET A 56 -6.38 0.07 -14.96
N ARG A 57 -6.66 1.36 -14.74
CA ARG A 57 -5.88 2.49 -15.25
C ARG A 57 -5.08 3.09 -14.10
N PHE A 58 -3.83 2.65 -13.95
CA PHE A 58 -2.93 3.19 -12.93
C PHE A 58 -2.48 4.64 -13.25
N PRO A 59 -2.17 5.43 -12.21
CA PRO A 59 -2.08 5.11 -10.79
C PRO A 59 -3.42 5.17 -10.04
N TYR A 60 -3.48 4.48 -8.90
CA TYR A 60 -4.59 4.57 -7.95
C TYR A 60 -4.09 4.91 -6.55
N ARG A 61 -4.79 5.79 -5.85
CA ARG A 61 -4.63 5.96 -4.41
C ARG A 61 -5.49 4.93 -3.69
N LEU A 62 -4.89 4.19 -2.76
CA LEU A 62 -5.62 3.22 -1.94
C LEU A 62 -6.30 3.94 -0.78
N ASP A 63 -7.60 3.76 -0.61
CA ASP A 63 -8.35 4.23 0.57
C ASP A 63 -8.36 3.20 1.72
N PHE A 64 -7.69 2.10 1.51
CA PHE A 64 -7.58 0.97 2.43
C PHE A 64 -6.11 0.59 2.66
N SER A 65 -5.85 -0.09 3.77
CA SER A 65 -4.59 -0.80 4.00
C SER A 65 -4.71 -2.23 3.53
N CYS A 66 -3.60 -2.82 3.08
CA CYS A 66 -3.61 -4.23 2.70
C CYS A 66 -2.29 -4.94 3.02
N ILE A 67 -2.38 -6.27 3.09
CA ILE A 67 -1.25 -7.19 3.15
C ILE A 67 -1.34 -8.11 1.94
N LEU A 68 -0.29 -8.15 1.14
CA LEU A 68 -0.13 -9.07 0.03
C LEU A 68 0.81 -10.21 0.45
N PHE A 69 0.35 -11.44 0.35
CA PHE A 69 1.11 -12.66 0.57
C PHE A 69 1.39 -13.32 -0.78
N VAL A 70 2.63 -13.41 -1.20
CA VAL A 70 3.02 -14.15 -2.42
C VAL A 70 3.42 -15.56 -2.04
N GLU A 71 2.54 -16.53 -2.31
CA GLU A 71 2.75 -17.95 -1.99
C GLU A 71 3.75 -18.58 -2.97
N THR A 72 3.50 -18.41 -4.28
CA THR A 72 4.35 -18.94 -5.36
C THR A 72 4.46 -17.94 -6.50
N GLY A 73 5.53 -18.03 -7.30
CA GLY A 73 5.75 -17.14 -8.44
C GLY A 73 6.34 -15.79 -8.03
N ARG A 74 5.98 -14.74 -8.77
CA ARG A 74 6.52 -13.39 -8.58
C ARG A 74 5.47 -12.32 -8.87
N VAL A 75 5.45 -11.30 -8.02
CA VAL A 75 4.70 -10.06 -8.20
C VAL A 75 5.68 -8.89 -8.20
N ASP A 76 5.59 -8.03 -9.19
CA ASP A 76 6.32 -6.76 -9.27
C ASP A 76 5.30 -5.62 -9.12
N SER A 77 5.57 -4.63 -8.28
CA SER A 77 4.71 -3.47 -8.12
C SER A 77 5.52 -2.19 -7.93
N VAL A 78 4.92 -1.06 -8.33
CA VAL A 78 5.44 0.27 -8.04
C VAL A 78 4.43 0.96 -7.14
N ILE A 79 4.85 1.27 -5.91
CA ILE A 79 4.01 1.91 -4.89
C ILE A 79 4.72 3.18 -4.43
N ASN A 80 4.00 4.30 -4.48
CA ASN A 80 4.58 5.63 -4.38
C ASN A 80 5.69 5.78 -5.43
N THR A 81 6.93 6.00 -5.01
CA THR A 81 8.09 6.11 -5.91
C THR A 81 9.02 4.89 -5.84
N SER A 82 8.63 3.83 -5.12
CA SER A 82 9.46 2.66 -4.86
C SER A 82 8.97 1.44 -5.62
N SER A 83 9.92 0.67 -6.18
CA SER A 83 9.64 -0.60 -6.85
C SER A 83 9.82 -1.76 -5.86
N TYR A 84 8.85 -2.65 -5.83
CA TYR A 84 8.83 -3.84 -4.99
C TYR A 84 8.80 -5.07 -5.87
N ARG A 85 9.83 -5.91 -5.74
CA ARG A 85 9.89 -7.23 -6.36
C ARG A 85 9.67 -8.30 -5.30
N MET A 86 8.52 -8.93 -5.35
CA MET A 86 8.10 -9.95 -4.39
C MET A 86 8.18 -11.31 -5.04
N ASN A 87 9.14 -12.12 -4.62
CA ASN A 87 9.24 -13.52 -5.02
C ASN A 87 8.36 -14.40 -4.12
N ALA A 88 8.28 -15.68 -4.43
CA ALA A 88 7.61 -16.67 -3.58
C ALA A 88 8.04 -16.54 -2.11
N CYS A 89 7.11 -16.74 -1.20
CA CYS A 89 7.29 -16.58 0.23
C CYS A 89 7.68 -15.15 0.65
N SER A 90 7.00 -14.15 0.08
CA SER A 90 7.12 -12.75 0.44
C SER A 90 5.81 -12.16 0.93
N VAL A 91 5.91 -11.21 1.84
CA VAL A 91 4.78 -10.44 2.35
C VAL A 91 5.06 -8.96 2.13
N LEU A 92 4.06 -8.22 1.64
CA LEU A 92 4.11 -6.77 1.49
C LEU A 92 2.95 -6.13 2.23
N LEU A 93 3.26 -5.29 3.19
CA LEU A 93 2.29 -4.41 3.86
C LEU A 93 2.19 -3.11 3.08
N VAL A 94 0.98 -2.69 2.78
CA VAL A 94 0.72 -1.43 2.08
C VAL A 94 -0.26 -0.59 2.89
N PRO A 95 0.14 0.61 3.34
CA PRO A 95 -0.74 1.49 4.10
C PRO A 95 -1.80 2.15 3.22
N SER A 96 -2.91 2.54 3.83
CA SER A 96 -3.89 3.45 3.22
C SER A 96 -3.22 4.76 2.82
N GLY A 97 -3.69 5.37 1.73
CA GLY A 97 -3.11 6.58 1.15
C GLY A 97 -1.91 6.32 0.22
N ALA A 98 -1.36 5.12 0.19
CA ALA A 98 -0.32 4.77 -0.78
C ALA A 98 -0.85 4.86 -2.22
N VAL A 99 0.00 5.29 -3.15
CA VAL A 99 -0.34 5.36 -4.58
C VAL A 99 0.27 4.16 -5.30
N LEU A 100 -0.60 3.30 -5.82
CA LEU A 100 -0.23 2.13 -6.61
C LEU A 100 -0.09 2.54 -8.09
N HIS A 101 1.13 2.54 -8.61
CA HIS A 101 1.43 2.94 -10.01
C HIS A 101 1.41 1.77 -10.98
N SER A 102 1.71 0.57 -10.51
CA SER A 102 1.60 -0.66 -11.29
C SER A 102 1.60 -1.86 -10.37
N ILE A 103 0.95 -2.92 -10.82
CA ILE A 103 1.10 -4.27 -10.28
C ILE A 103 1.13 -5.24 -11.45
N GLU A 104 2.13 -6.10 -11.48
CA GLU A 104 2.35 -7.07 -12.53
C GLU A 104 2.75 -8.40 -11.89
N TYR A 105 2.32 -9.51 -12.45
CA TYR A 105 2.65 -10.82 -11.92
C TYR A 105 2.85 -11.83 -13.05
N GLN A 106 3.67 -12.84 -12.79
CA GLN A 106 3.91 -13.92 -13.74
C GLN A 106 2.71 -14.88 -13.74
N ALA A 107 2.45 -15.52 -14.89
CA ALA A 107 1.44 -16.56 -14.95
C ALA A 107 1.78 -17.71 -13.98
N GLY A 108 0.76 -18.27 -13.34
CA GLY A 108 0.92 -19.30 -12.31
C GLY A 108 1.35 -18.77 -10.95
N THR A 109 1.52 -17.45 -10.79
CA THR A 109 1.71 -16.84 -9.46
C THR A 109 0.46 -17.00 -8.62
N ARG A 110 0.63 -17.47 -7.39
CA ARG A 110 -0.44 -17.51 -6.38
C ARG A 110 -0.14 -16.49 -5.30
N PHE A 111 -1.11 -15.65 -5.03
CA PHE A 111 -1.03 -14.65 -3.97
C PHE A 111 -2.40 -14.44 -3.31
N LEU A 112 -2.36 -13.99 -2.08
CA LEU A 112 -3.53 -13.60 -1.29
C LEU A 112 -3.40 -12.14 -0.89
N ILE A 113 -4.51 -11.41 -0.92
CA ILE A 113 -4.58 -10.04 -0.43
C ILE A 113 -5.60 -9.98 0.69
N ILE A 114 -5.21 -9.41 1.80
CA ILE A 114 -6.12 -8.98 2.86
C ILE A 114 -6.16 -7.46 2.82
N ALA A 115 -7.33 -6.89 2.66
CA ALA A 115 -7.54 -5.46 2.63
C ALA A 115 -8.57 -5.05 3.70
N TRP A 116 -8.36 -3.90 4.33
CA TRP A 116 -9.26 -3.38 5.37
C TRP A 116 -9.25 -1.86 5.42
N ASN A 117 -10.37 -1.31 5.89
CA ASN A 117 -10.43 0.10 6.25
C ASN A 117 -9.69 0.31 7.59
N SER A 118 -8.60 1.06 7.55
CA SER A 118 -7.71 1.25 8.71
C SER A 118 -8.42 1.83 9.93
N ALA A 119 -9.40 2.71 9.73
CA ALA A 119 -10.13 3.34 10.84
C ALA A 119 -10.99 2.32 11.60
N GLN A 120 -11.65 1.41 10.88
CA GLN A 120 -12.56 0.43 11.48
C GLN A 120 -11.81 -0.73 12.14
N LEU A 121 -10.83 -1.31 11.45
CA LEU A 121 -10.09 -2.44 11.99
C LEU A 121 -9.38 -2.11 13.29
N PHE A 122 -8.62 -1.01 13.30
CA PHE A 122 -7.82 -0.66 14.46
C PHE A 122 -8.65 -0.10 15.63
N ALA A 123 -9.92 0.30 15.40
CA ALA A 123 -10.83 0.68 16.48
C ALA A 123 -11.24 -0.51 17.35
N THR A 124 -11.31 -1.72 16.77
CA THR A 124 -11.71 -2.95 17.46
C THR A 124 -10.56 -3.73 18.07
N MET A 125 -9.32 -3.40 17.68
CA MET A 125 -8.12 -4.15 18.09
C MET A 125 -7.27 -3.33 19.08
N ASN A 126 -7.20 -3.78 20.32
CA ASN A 126 -6.43 -3.13 21.38
C ASN A 126 -5.18 -3.91 21.82
N SER A 127 -4.83 -5.00 21.15
CA SER A 127 -3.68 -5.80 21.50
C SER A 127 -2.34 -5.11 21.22
N ARG A 128 -1.30 -5.51 21.94
CA ARG A 128 0.08 -5.04 21.70
C ARG A 128 0.52 -5.33 20.26
N SER A 129 0.10 -6.46 19.71
CA SER A 129 0.41 -6.87 18.34
C SER A 129 -0.25 -5.97 17.30
N ALA A 130 -1.50 -5.58 17.52
CA ALA A 130 -2.20 -4.62 16.67
C ALA A 130 -1.51 -3.25 16.63
N HIS A 131 -0.96 -2.80 17.75
CA HIS A 131 -0.15 -1.58 17.79
C HIS A 131 1.13 -1.71 16.96
N ILE A 132 1.81 -2.86 16.99
CA ILE A 132 3.01 -3.10 16.18
C ILE A 132 2.65 -3.10 14.69
N LEU A 133 1.58 -3.78 14.31
CA LEU A 133 1.10 -3.80 12.92
C LEU A 133 0.73 -2.39 12.44
N ARG A 134 -0.05 -1.64 13.21
CA ARG A 134 -0.41 -0.25 12.90
C ARG A 134 0.81 0.62 12.67
N ARG A 135 1.84 0.48 13.49
CA ARG A 135 3.11 1.23 13.35
C ARG A 135 3.89 0.83 12.10
N ALA A 136 3.85 -0.43 11.69
CA ALA A 136 4.50 -0.87 10.47
C ALA A 136 3.78 -0.36 9.20
N MET A 137 2.51 0.01 9.31
CA MET A 137 1.68 0.52 8.21
C MET A 137 1.87 2.03 7.94
N VAL A 138 3.04 2.58 8.24
CA VAL A 138 3.40 3.98 7.93
C VAL A 138 3.92 4.12 6.49
N ALA A 139 4.62 3.10 6.01
CA ALA A 139 5.14 3.02 4.64
C ALA A 139 5.05 1.56 4.16
N PRO A 140 5.05 1.32 2.84
CA PRO A 140 5.08 -0.05 2.34
C PRO A 140 6.29 -0.81 2.90
N LEU A 141 6.05 -2.01 3.46
CA LEU A 141 7.07 -2.85 4.08
C LEU A 141 7.07 -4.24 3.45
N HIS A 142 8.15 -4.55 2.71
CA HIS A 142 8.37 -5.85 2.11
C HIS A 142 9.24 -6.74 3.02
N MET A 143 8.78 -7.97 3.28
CA MET A 143 9.46 -8.94 4.13
C MET A 143 9.52 -10.31 3.45
N PRO A 144 10.69 -10.95 3.33
CA PRO A 144 10.79 -12.37 3.01
C PRO A 144 10.31 -13.19 4.22
N VAL A 145 9.71 -14.35 3.96
CA VAL A 145 9.14 -15.24 4.97
C VAL A 145 9.56 -16.67 4.69
N SER A 146 9.77 -17.49 5.70
CA SER A 146 10.03 -18.91 5.48
C SER A 146 8.83 -19.60 4.82
N ARG A 147 9.09 -20.64 3.99
CA ARG A 147 8.03 -21.41 3.31
C ARG A 147 7.03 -22.00 4.31
N GLU A 148 7.52 -22.49 5.44
CA GLU A 148 6.68 -23.05 6.50
C GLU A 148 5.73 -21.99 7.08
N ARG A 149 6.26 -20.81 7.37
CA ARG A 149 5.47 -19.68 7.90
C ARG A 149 4.44 -19.20 6.88
N MET A 150 4.83 -19.07 5.60
CA MET A 150 3.90 -18.73 4.52
C MET A 150 2.75 -19.74 4.42
N SER A 151 3.06 -21.04 4.42
CA SER A 151 2.05 -22.10 4.36
C SER A 151 1.04 -21.99 5.51
N ARG A 152 1.50 -21.75 6.74
CA ARG A 152 0.63 -21.56 7.92
C ARG A 152 -0.31 -20.37 7.75
N TYR A 153 0.19 -19.21 7.25
CA TYR A 153 -0.66 -18.04 7.02
C TYR A 153 -1.69 -18.29 5.93
N VAL A 154 -1.27 -18.88 4.82
CA VAL A 154 -2.17 -19.19 3.69
C VAL A 154 -3.28 -20.16 4.12
N GLN A 155 -2.94 -21.21 4.88
CA GLN A 155 -3.93 -22.14 5.43
C GLN A 155 -4.93 -21.44 6.37
N LEU A 156 -4.41 -20.62 7.28
CA LEU A 156 -5.22 -19.85 8.21
C LEU A 156 -6.18 -18.91 7.48
N LEU A 157 -5.70 -18.19 6.48
CA LEU A 157 -6.50 -17.31 5.64
C LEU A 157 -7.60 -18.08 4.89
N ARG A 158 -7.28 -19.25 4.33
CA ARG A 158 -8.24 -20.08 3.62
C ARG A 158 -9.33 -20.62 4.54
N ILE A 159 -8.97 -21.07 5.75
CA ILE A 159 -9.95 -21.52 6.76
C ILE A 159 -10.88 -20.36 7.12
N THR A 160 -10.32 -19.19 7.40
CA THR A 160 -11.12 -18.00 7.75
C THR A 160 -12.05 -17.59 6.61
N LEU A 161 -11.56 -17.62 5.36
CA LEU A 161 -12.39 -17.38 4.17
C LEU A 161 -13.55 -18.37 4.09
N HIS A 162 -13.27 -19.65 4.30
CA HIS A 162 -14.28 -20.71 4.24
C HIS A 162 -15.35 -20.50 5.32
N VAL A 163 -14.95 -20.27 6.56
CA VAL A 163 -15.87 -20.03 7.68
C VAL A 163 -16.67 -18.74 7.47
N ALA A 164 -16.02 -17.66 7.03
CA ALA A 164 -16.67 -16.38 6.82
C ALA A 164 -17.63 -16.38 5.60
N SER A 165 -17.47 -17.31 4.64
CA SER A 165 -18.37 -17.45 3.48
C SER A 165 -19.62 -18.32 3.73
N GLY A 166 -19.74 -18.90 4.90
CA GLY A 166 -20.79 -19.86 5.28
C GLY A 166 -22.18 -19.27 5.55
N GLY A 167 -22.71 -18.40 4.69
CA GLY A 167 -24.12 -18.00 4.66
C GLY A 167 -24.68 -17.30 5.93
N PRO A 168 -25.96 -16.87 5.89
CA PRO A 168 -26.59 -16.11 6.97
C PRO A 168 -26.83 -16.91 8.27
N GLU A 169 -26.53 -18.17 8.31
CA GLU A 169 -26.69 -19.04 9.49
C GLU A 169 -25.54 -18.92 10.51
N TYR A 170 -24.46 -18.20 10.19
CA TYR A 170 -23.34 -17.99 11.10
C TYR A 170 -23.57 -16.74 11.98
N TYR A 171 -24.20 -16.96 13.13
CA TYR A 171 -24.53 -15.91 14.12
C TYR A 171 -23.32 -15.16 14.72
N PHE A 172 -22.10 -15.67 14.57
CA PHE A 172 -20.88 -15.11 15.18
C PHE A 172 -19.81 -14.73 14.14
N GLN A 173 -20.22 -14.37 12.94
CA GLN A 173 -19.30 -14.05 11.85
C GLN A 173 -18.35 -12.88 12.18
N GLU A 174 -18.87 -11.86 12.84
CA GLU A 174 -18.06 -10.71 13.26
C GLU A 174 -17.02 -11.07 14.33
N ASP A 175 -17.40 -11.93 15.28
CA ASP A 175 -16.49 -12.41 16.34
C ASP A 175 -15.37 -13.30 15.77
N ILE A 176 -15.70 -14.15 14.80
CA ILE A 176 -14.72 -15.00 14.11
C ILE A 176 -13.71 -14.14 13.37
N ILE A 177 -14.16 -13.11 12.66
CA ILE A 177 -13.30 -12.18 11.94
C ILE A 177 -12.43 -11.36 12.88
N ALA A 178 -12.99 -10.87 13.99
CA ALA A 178 -12.23 -10.15 15.02
C ALA A 178 -11.14 -11.04 15.63
N GLY A 179 -11.47 -12.29 15.98
CA GLY A 179 -10.51 -13.27 16.48
C GLY A 179 -9.40 -13.59 15.48
N PHE A 180 -9.78 -13.73 14.21
CA PHE A 180 -8.80 -13.91 13.13
C PHE A 180 -7.87 -12.69 12.97
N ALA A 181 -8.41 -11.49 13.02
CA ALA A 181 -7.63 -10.26 12.91
C ALA A 181 -6.60 -10.14 14.04
N GLU A 182 -6.97 -10.47 15.27
CA GLU A 182 -6.06 -10.51 16.42
C GLU A 182 -4.96 -11.57 16.23
N MET A 183 -5.29 -12.76 15.79
CA MET A 183 -4.33 -13.82 15.52
C MET A 183 -3.37 -13.46 14.38
N LEU A 184 -3.88 -12.87 13.28
CA LEU A 184 -3.08 -12.38 12.17
C LEU A 184 -2.12 -11.28 12.66
N SER A 185 -2.62 -10.33 13.45
CA SER A 185 -1.81 -9.24 13.98
C SER A 185 -0.67 -9.74 14.87
N GLY A 186 -0.92 -10.76 15.69
CA GLY A 186 0.10 -11.41 16.52
C GLY A 186 1.23 -12.03 15.71
N GLY A 187 0.87 -12.76 14.67
CA GLY A 187 1.83 -13.35 13.75
C GLY A 187 2.60 -12.31 12.94
N MET A 188 1.91 -11.30 12.41
CA MET A 188 2.53 -10.20 11.67
C MET A 188 3.46 -9.38 12.56
N ALA A 189 3.05 -9.07 13.80
CA ALA A 189 3.90 -8.34 14.75
C ALA A 189 5.22 -9.05 15.00
N LYS A 190 5.20 -10.38 15.17
CA LYS A 190 6.42 -11.17 15.31
C LYS A 190 7.31 -11.05 14.08
N MET A 191 6.77 -11.17 12.86
CA MET A 191 7.54 -11.04 11.63
C MET A 191 8.14 -9.64 11.46
N ILE A 192 7.36 -8.60 11.78
CA ILE A 192 7.82 -7.21 11.72
C ILE A 192 8.99 -6.99 12.67
N LEU A 193 8.90 -7.46 13.91
CA LEU A 193 9.96 -7.31 14.90
C LEU A 193 11.23 -8.07 14.51
N GLU A 194 11.10 -9.28 13.96
CA GLU A 194 12.23 -10.08 13.47
C GLU A 194 12.90 -9.41 12.24
N HIS A 195 12.11 -8.83 11.34
CA HIS A 195 12.60 -8.15 10.14
C HIS A 195 13.25 -6.81 10.46
N GLN A 196 12.65 -6.07 11.35
CA GLN A 196 13.18 -4.81 11.84
C GLN A 196 14.26 -5.02 12.89
N LYS A 197 15.37 -5.68 12.60
CA LYS A 197 16.54 -5.85 13.50
C LYS A 197 17.15 -4.51 13.98
N ALA A 198 16.33 -3.48 14.15
CA ALA A 198 16.73 -2.14 14.55
C ALA A 198 16.68 -1.98 16.08
N PRO A 199 17.55 -1.12 16.65
CA PRO A 199 17.57 -0.82 18.07
C PRO A 199 16.18 -0.37 18.53
N GLU A 200 15.84 -0.69 19.77
CA GLU A 200 14.59 -0.31 20.44
C GLU A 200 14.38 1.21 20.35
N HIS A 201 13.64 1.64 19.35
CA HIS A 201 13.17 3.01 19.30
C HIS A 201 12.13 3.20 20.40
N THR A 202 12.24 4.30 21.14
CA THR A 202 11.27 4.61 22.18
C THR A 202 9.88 4.72 21.55
N SER A 203 8.86 4.33 22.31
CA SER A 203 7.48 4.42 21.84
C SER A 203 7.12 5.85 21.39
N ARG A 204 7.74 6.86 22.02
CA ARG A 204 7.61 8.29 21.68
C ARG A 204 8.18 8.64 20.31
N GLU A 205 9.36 8.12 19.94
CA GLU A 205 9.97 8.42 18.63
C GLU A 205 9.15 7.84 17.49
N ARG A 206 8.61 6.66 17.65
CA ARG A 206 7.70 6.06 16.67
C ARG A 206 6.38 6.82 16.57
N PHE A 207 5.81 7.23 17.68
CA PHE A 207 4.62 8.09 17.68
C PHE A 207 4.86 9.39 16.90
N ILE A 208 6.03 10.00 17.07
CA ILE A 208 6.41 11.21 16.31
C ILE A 208 6.48 10.89 14.80
N LEU A 209 7.08 9.76 14.40
CA LEU A 209 7.10 9.36 12.99
C LEU A 209 5.69 9.16 12.43
N ASP A 210 4.82 8.45 13.15
CA ASP A 210 3.44 8.20 12.72
C ASP A 210 2.68 9.52 12.50
N ARG A 211 2.78 10.45 13.48
CA ARG A 211 2.15 11.79 13.38
C ARG A 211 2.75 12.63 12.26
N PHE A 212 4.06 12.54 12.04
CA PHE A 212 4.73 13.20 10.92
C PHE A 212 4.18 12.69 9.58
N MET A 213 4.05 11.38 9.39
CA MET A 213 3.54 10.80 8.16
C MET A 213 2.07 11.16 7.91
N ASP A 214 1.23 11.17 8.95
CA ASP A 214 -0.16 11.65 8.86
C ASP A 214 -0.23 13.11 8.39
N LEU A 215 0.63 13.96 8.94
CA LEU A 215 0.70 15.37 8.54
C LEU A 215 1.20 15.53 7.11
N VAL A 216 2.22 14.77 6.71
CA VAL A 216 2.73 14.79 5.33
C VAL A 216 1.64 14.38 4.34
N GLN A 217 0.91 13.32 4.62
CA GLN A 217 -0.17 12.86 3.75
C GLN A 217 -1.27 13.91 3.56
N LYS A 218 -1.58 14.66 4.61
CA LYS A 218 -2.64 15.68 4.58
C LYS A 218 -2.21 17.00 3.95
N ASN A 219 -0.94 17.38 4.10
CA ASN A 219 -0.48 18.73 3.82
C ASN A 219 0.61 18.83 2.74
N CYS A 220 1.08 17.72 2.15
CA CYS A 220 2.20 17.75 1.21
C CYS A 220 1.91 18.52 -0.09
N ARG A 221 0.64 18.76 -0.43
CA ARG A 221 0.26 19.60 -1.57
C ARG A 221 0.72 21.05 -1.35
N GLU A 222 0.55 21.59 -0.15
CA GLU A 222 0.82 22.99 0.20
C GLU A 222 2.20 23.17 0.83
N HIS A 223 2.60 22.25 1.71
CA HIS A 223 3.81 22.38 2.51
C HIS A 223 4.85 21.31 2.16
N ARG A 224 6.04 21.77 1.74
CA ARG A 224 7.16 20.92 1.31
C ARG A 224 8.39 21.02 2.19
N ASP A 225 8.42 22.01 3.06
CA ASP A 225 9.53 22.21 3.98
C ASP A 225 9.32 21.43 5.29
N LEU A 226 10.42 21.00 5.89
CA LEU A 226 10.40 20.24 7.13
C LEU A 226 9.98 21.09 8.34
N ALA A 227 10.18 22.42 8.25
CA ALA A 227 9.89 23.32 9.36
C ALA A 227 8.41 23.32 9.70
N PHE A 228 7.52 23.41 8.69
CA PHE A 228 6.08 23.32 8.87
C PHE A 228 5.66 22.08 9.70
N TYR A 229 6.20 20.92 9.34
CA TYR A 229 5.86 19.67 10.03
C TYR A 229 6.44 19.59 11.44
N ALA A 230 7.62 20.15 11.63
CA ALA A 230 8.26 20.22 12.93
C ALA A 230 7.44 21.14 13.87
N ASP A 231 7.03 22.31 13.39
CA ASP A 231 6.22 23.27 14.16
C ASP A 231 4.86 22.64 14.52
N ALA A 232 4.19 21.97 13.58
CA ALA A 232 2.92 21.27 13.83
C ALA A 232 3.06 20.15 14.87
N LEU A 233 4.26 19.62 15.08
CA LEU A 233 4.56 18.61 16.11
C LEU A 233 5.18 19.17 17.37
N TYR A 234 5.35 20.51 17.46
CA TYR A 234 6.04 21.19 18.56
C TYR A 234 7.47 20.69 18.76
N LEU A 235 8.19 20.46 17.65
CA LEU A 235 9.56 19.96 17.63
C LEU A 235 10.47 20.88 16.82
N SER A 236 11.77 20.86 17.08
CA SER A 236 12.71 21.49 16.15
C SER A 236 12.89 20.66 14.87
N PRO A 237 13.10 21.28 13.69
CA PRO A 237 13.35 20.56 12.44
C PRO A 237 14.51 19.57 12.53
N LYS A 238 15.58 19.93 13.25
CA LYS A 238 16.74 19.06 13.48
C LYS A 238 16.36 17.82 14.29
N TYR A 239 15.55 17.98 15.32
CA TYR A 239 15.09 16.87 16.16
C TYR A 239 14.14 15.94 15.40
N LEU A 240 13.17 16.50 14.67
CA LEU A 240 12.26 15.73 13.82
C LEU A 240 13.03 14.94 12.75
N SER A 241 13.96 15.60 12.03
CA SER A 241 14.78 14.92 11.02
C SER A 241 15.57 13.75 11.59
N ARG A 242 16.15 13.91 12.79
CA ARG A 242 16.88 12.85 13.47
C ARG A 242 15.99 11.67 13.84
N ILE A 243 14.79 11.92 14.39
CA ILE A 243 13.83 10.87 14.75
C ILE A 243 13.37 10.12 13.52
N VAL A 244 12.91 10.85 12.49
CA VAL A 244 12.43 10.24 11.24
C VAL A 244 13.53 9.37 10.63
N SER A 245 14.75 9.88 10.52
CA SER A 245 15.87 9.11 9.95
C SER A 245 16.22 7.87 10.79
N ARG A 246 16.22 8.00 12.11
CA ARG A 246 16.51 6.89 13.03
C ARG A 246 15.45 5.80 12.95
N VAL A 247 14.17 6.18 12.94
CA VAL A 247 13.05 5.23 13.02
C VAL A 247 12.71 4.61 11.67
N SER A 248 12.73 5.41 10.58
CA SER A 248 12.37 4.95 9.24
C SER A 248 13.56 4.52 8.38
N GLY A 249 14.79 4.83 8.79
CA GLY A 249 16.00 4.66 7.95
C GLY A 249 16.09 5.66 6.80
N ARG A 250 15.18 6.65 6.71
CA ARG A 250 15.03 7.56 5.56
C ARG A 250 15.01 9.01 6.01
N ARG A 251 15.47 9.92 5.16
CA ARG A 251 15.43 11.35 5.48
C ARG A 251 13.98 11.87 5.40
N ALA A 252 13.59 12.71 6.37
CA ALA A 252 12.26 13.30 6.43
C ALA A 252 11.89 14.07 5.14
N VAL A 253 12.84 14.81 4.57
CA VAL A 253 12.63 15.57 3.33
C VAL A 253 12.38 14.69 2.11
N ASP A 254 12.92 13.46 2.09
CA ASP A 254 12.68 12.51 1.00
C ASP A 254 11.27 11.91 1.11
N LEU A 255 10.80 11.64 2.33
CA LEU A 255 9.43 11.18 2.57
C LEU A 255 8.39 12.24 2.16
N ILE A 256 8.64 13.52 2.49
CA ILE A 256 7.80 14.64 2.01
C ILE A 256 7.80 14.67 0.48
N ARG A 257 8.98 14.67 -0.14
CA ARG A 257 9.14 14.74 -1.59
C ARG A 257 8.38 13.62 -2.30
N GLU A 258 8.48 12.39 -1.82
CA GLU A 258 7.78 11.25 -2.41
C GLU A 258 6.27 11.42 -2.38
N ASN A 259 5.71 11.93 -1.29
CA ASN A 259 4.28 12.19 -1.21
C ASN A 259 3.86 13.28 -2.21
N VAL A 260 4.63 14.37 -2.34
CA VAL A 260 4.37 15.41 -3.35
C VAL A 260 4.42 14.85 -4.77
N ILE A 261 5.41 14.01 -5.07
CA ILE A 261 5.53 13.39 -6.40
C ILE A 261 4.38 12.41 -6.67
N SER A 262 3.98 11.62 -5.68
CA SER A 262 2.84 10.71 -5.80
C SER A 262 1.54 11.48 -6.09
N GLU A 263 1.30 12.61 -5.42
CA GLU A 263 0.19 13.52 -5.72
C GLU A 263 0.27 14.08 -7.14
N ALA A 264 1.45 14.55 -7.54
CA ALA A 264 1.65 15.08 -8.91
C ALA A 264 1.34 14.02 -9.97
N GLN A 265 1.84 12.81 -9.78
CA GLN A 265 1.62 11.70 -10.71
C GLN A 265 0.15 11.28 -10.78
N LEU A 266 -0.55 11.29 -9.64
CA LEU A 266 -1.98 11.05 -9.59
C LEU A 266 -2.75 12.06 -10.44
N LEU A 267 -2.52 13.37 -10.20
CA LEU A 267 -3.19 14.45 -10.92
C LEU A 267 -2.86 14.46 -12.43
N LEU A 268 -1.58 14.23 -12.79
CA LEU A 268 -1.15 14.18 -14.19
C LEU A 268 -1.76 12.99 -14.95
N SER A 269 -2.01 11.87 -14.29
CA SER A 269 -2.54 10.65 -14.93
C SER A 269 -4.04 10.70 -15.20
N GLN A 270 -4.79 11.58 -14.54
CA GLN A 270 -6.24 11.76 -14.76
C GLN A 270 -6.55 12.29 -16.16
N GLY A 271 -5.60 12.97 -16.81
CA GLY A 271 -5.76 13.50 -18.17
C GLY A 271 -6.65 14.76 -18.28
N GLU A 272 -7.33 15.14 -17.22
CA GLU A 272 -8.23 16.30 -17.16
C GLU A 272 -7.47 17.63 -16.94
N LEU A 273 -6.29 17.56 -16.34
CA LEU A 273 -5.50 18.71 -15.96
C LEU A 273 -4.21 18.79 -16.80
N ASN A 274 -3.87 19.98 -17.24
CA ASN A 274 -2.56 20.21 -17.84
C ASN A 274 -1.49 20.44 -16.77
N VAL A 275 -0.21 20.39 -17.16
CA VAL A 275 0.95 20.53 -16.24
C VAL A 275 0.91 21.84 -15.43
N GLN A 276 0.40 22.93 -16.03
CA GLN A 276 0.26 24.21 -15.34
C GLN A 276 -0.80 24.15 -14.25
N GLN A 277 -1.95 23.55 -14.53
CA GLN A 277 -3.03 23.36 -13.56
C GLN A 277 -2.59 22.47 -12.39
N VAL A 278 -1.87 21.37 -12.69
CA VAL A 278 -1.31 20.49 -11.65
C VAL A 278 -0.31 21.26 -10.79
N SER A 279 0.56 22.08 -11.39
CA SER A 279 1.49 22.95 -10.65
C SER A 279 0.75 23.86 -9.67
N HIS A 280 -0.34 24.48 -10.10
CA HIS A 280 -1.19 25.33 -9.26
C HIS A 280 -1.88 24.55 -8.14
N MET A 281 -2.47 23.39 -8.45
CA MET A 281 -3.15 22.54 -7.44
C MET A 281 -2.20 22.02 -6.37
N LEU A 282 -0.93 21.91 -6.69
CA LEU A 282 0.13 21.54 -5.76
C LEU A 282 0.82 22.75 -5.14
N TYR A 283 0.27 23.94 -5.28
CA TYR A 283 0.79 25.18 -4.71
C TYR A 283 2.28 25.45 -5.02
N PHE A 284 2.73 25.12 -6.25
CA PHE A 284 4.05 25.51 -6.70
C PHE A 284 4.06 26.97 -7.16
N PRO A 285 5.15 27.72 -6.91
CA PRO A 285 5.24 29.13 -7.27
C PRO A 285 5.03 29.38 -8.77
N ASN A 286 5.48 28.46 -9.61
CA ASN A 286 5.27 28.49 -11.05
C ASN A 286 5.52 27.11 -11.67
N PRO A 287 5.02 26.85 -12.90
CA PRO A 287 5.16 25.56 -13.59
C PRO A 287 6.62 25.17 -13.87
N SER A 288 7.51 26.13 -14.09
CA SER A 288 8.94 25.88 -14.33
C SER A 288 9.63 25.32 -13.09
N TYR A 289 9.27 25.82 -11.91
CA TYR A 289 9.78 25.30 -10.64
C TYR A 289 9.26 23.87 -10.39
N PHE A 290 7.96 23.66 -10.63
CA PHE A 290 7.36 22.33 -10.57
C PHE A 290 8.05 21.34 -11.51
N GLY A 291 8.27 21.74 -12.78
CA GLY A 291 8.94 20.90 -13.77
C GLY A 291 10.34 20.46 -13.33
N ARG A 292 11.15 21.38 -12.79
CA ARG A 292 12.48 21.06 -12.24
C ARG A 292 12.43 20.16 -11.00
N TYR A 293 11.50 20.45 -10.09
CA TYR A 293 11.28 19.65 -8.88
C TYR A 293 10.92 18.22 -9.24
N TYR A 294 9.98 18.05 -10.17
CA TYR A 294 9.51 16.76 -10.63
C TYR A 294 10.61 15.97 -11.37
N LEU A 295 11.29 16.62 -12.34
CA LEU A 295 12.39 16.02 -13.09
C LEU A 295 13.53 15.55 -12.16
N LYS A 296 13.91 16.37 -11.17
CA LYS A 296 14.94 15.99 -10.19
C LYS A 296 14.54 14.78 -9.36
N ALA A 297 13.26 14.59 -9.09
CA ALA A 297 12.76 13.52 -8.26
C ALA A 297 12.50 12.22 -9.04
N THR A 298 12.11 12.30 -10.32
CA THR A 298 11.64 11.17 -11.12
C THR A 298 12.53 10.80 -12.31
N GLY A 299 13.42 11.71 -12.71
CA GLY A 299 14.24 11.53 -13.92
C GLY A 299 13.53 11.87 -15.24
N GLU A 300 12.24 12.20 -15.23
CA GLU A 300 11.46 12.61 -16.42
C GLU A 300 10.68 13.91 -16.17
N THR A 301 10.25 14.58 -17.25
CA THR A 301 9.42 15.78 -17.08
C THR A 301 7.96 15.43 -16.79
N PRO A 302 7.17 16.33 -16.12
CA PRO A 302 5.74 16.10 -15.91
C PRO A 302 4.98 15.85 -17.21
N LEU A 303 5.35 16.59 -18.29
CA LEU A 303 4.72 16.45 -19.60
C LEU A 303 5.04 15.09 -20.24
N ALA A 304 6.27 14.59 -20.12
CA ALA A 304 6.65 13.28 -20.63
C ALA A 304 5.87 12.16 -19.88
N PHE A 305 5.76 12.28 -18.56
CA PHE A 305 4.93 11.37 -17.75
C PHE A 305 3.47 11.38 -18.21
N GLN A 306 2.87 12.58 -18.38
CA GLN A 306 1.47 12.73 -18.78
C GLN A 306 1.19 12.07 -20.13
N ARG A 307 2.02 12.36 -21.15
CA ARG A 307 1.88 11.78 -22.51
C ARG A 307 2.00 10.26 -22.53
N ARG A 308 2.82 9.71 -21.67
CA ARG A 308 2.99 8.26 -21.56
C ARG A 308 1.80 7.55 -20.90
N LYS A 309 0.97 8.29 -20.16
CA LYS A 309 -0.20 7.77 -19.44
C LYS A 309 -1.53 7.98 -20.20
N GLN A 310 -1.57 8.92 -21.14
CA GLN A 310 -2.66 9.09 -22.10
C GLN A 310 -2.55 8.07 -23.23
#